data_d3d55ea0b5971000b65129c5d4eeb1e2
#
_entry.id   d3d55ea0b5971000b65129c5d4eeb1e2
#
_cell.length_a   1.000
_cell.length_b   1.000
_cell.length_c   1.000
_cell.angle_alpha   90.00
_cell.angle_beta   90.00
_cell.angle_gamma   90.00
#
_symmetry.space_group_name_H-M   'P 1'
#
loop_
_entity.id
_entity.type
_entity.pdbx_description
1 polymer ?
#
loop_
_entity_poly.entity_id
_entity_poly.type
_entity_poly.pdbx_seq_one_letter_code
_entity_poly.pdbx_strand_id
1 'polypeptide(L)'
;MPVRGAGKARAIALRTRLLAAMLGPLLGAATIIGIGGATLISDVVRRTNDRVLGGALGAIAETVQVERGEVTLDLPPAAFGMLENSERDNVYYRIAVGAELLTGYADLPAPDPATMSVDQPRFRFARYRDQGIRIAEVKRMLPRIERPVIIQVAETLDNRKTLAGQLTIALLLGEVALVGVAVLLLRPALGWSLRPLARLRRSVEARDSSARPDFSPLDAGPLPNELRPLATAFDHLLAQLDKATGGVRRFTADASHQMRTPLSVLKVQVELARRGSSAALDEIADAVQRLERLVTQLLALARAEEGGVSPPLEAVDLKEVSSAVISRLINQAIQADVELNLDADERRYLVQAHRTLVFEIVANLIDNGIRYNRRGGAVTVSLSHDAGRISLTVSDDGPGIAPEFHDKVFERFFRATGPHGAEGTGLGLAIVQSAASRMGARVMIASPGPGTRITVIFAADSQQ
;
A
#
# COMPACT_ATOMS: atom_id res chain seq x y z
N MET A 1 -19.91 33.92 7.79
CA MET A 1 -18.47 34.00 7.48
C MET A 1 -18.13 32.80 6.63
N PRO A 2 -17.69 32.94 5.38
CA PRO A 2 -17.33 31.81 4.53
C PRO A 2 -15.91 31.34 4.87
N VAL A 3 -15.77 30.06 5.12
CA VAL A 3 -14.50 29.36 5.31
C VAL A 3 -13.70 29.42 4.02
N ARG A 4 -12.54 30.08 4.06
CA ARG A 4 -11.56 30.22 2.98
C ARG A 4 -11.14 28.84 2.49
N GLY A 5 -11.22 28.68 1.17
CA GLY A 5 -10.81 27.50 0.45
C GLY A 5 -9.34 27.15 0.69
N ALA A 6 -9.11 25.95 1.24
CA ALA A 6 -7.82 25.30 1.19
C ALA A 6 -7.45 25.06 -0.28
N GLY A 7 -6.35 25.71 -0.74
CA GLY A 7 -5.84 25.57 -2.09
C GLY A 7 -5.63 24.10 -2.42
N LYS A 8 -6.34 23.61 -3.44
CA LYS A 8 -6.08 22.30 -4.06
C LYS A 8 -4.65 22.33 -4.61
N ALA A 9 -3.68 21.86 -3.81
CA ALA A 9 -2.39 21.45 -4.34
C ALA A 9 -2.70 20.49 -5.50
N ARG A 10 -2.39 20.88 -6.74
CA ARG A 10 -2.51 20.03 -7.94
C ARG A 10 -1.66 18.78 -7.67
N ALA A 11 -2.29 17.69 -7.34
CA ALA A 11 -1.61 16.41 -7.19
C ALA A 11 -0.94 16.09 -8.52
N ILE A 12 0.39 16.23 -8.57
CA ILE A 12 1.19 15.88 -9.74
C ILE A 12 0.95 14.40 -9.99
N ALA A 13 0.50 14.04 -11.19
CA ALA A 13 0.22 12.66 -11.56
C ALA A 13 1.43 11.76 -11.24
N LEU A 14 1.18 10.58 -10.70
CA LEU A 14 2.24 9.60 -10.34
C LEU A 14 3.21 9.37 -11.50
N ARG A 15 2.71 9.31 -12.73
CA ARG A 15 3.53 9.22 -13.95
C ARG A 15 4.56 10.34 -14.06
N THR A 16 4.17 11.58 -13.79
CA THR A 16 5.08 12.75 -13.88
C THR A 16 6.15 12.69 -12.80
N ARG A 17 5.79 12.28 -11.60
CA ARG A 17 6.76 12.10 -10.50
C ARG A 17 7.78 11.00 -10.81
N LEU A 18 7.33 9.86 -11.32
CA LEU A 18 8.22 8.75 -11.71
C LEU A 18 9.13 9.16 -12.87
N LEU A 19 8.60 9.85 -13.90
CA LEU A 19 9.41 10.37 -14.99
C LEU A 19 10.47 11.35 -14.49
N ALA A 20 10.12 12.30 -13.62
CA ALA A 20 11.08 13.25 -13.06
C ALA A 20 12.15 12.55 -12.21
N ALA A 21 11.77 11.56 -11.41
CA ALA A 21 12.69 10.80 -10.57
C ALA A 21 13.69 9.95 -11.39
N MET A 22 13.31 9.51 -12.59
CA MET A 22 14.21 8.73 -13.47
C MET A 22 15.03 9.64 -14.41
N LEU A 23 14.44 10.72 -14.93
CA LEU A 23 15.13 11.65 -15.83
C LEU A 23 16.12 12.56 -15.10
N GLY A 24 15.84 12.95 -13.86
CA GLY A 24 16.74 13.80 -13.07
C GLY A 24 18.16 13.23 -12.94
N PRO A 25 18.34 12.03 -12.40
CA PRO A 25 19.65 11.39 -12.31
C PRO A 25 20.30 11.14 -13.67
N LEU A 26 19.51 10.78 -14.70
CA LEU A 26 20.02 10.56 -16.05
C LEU A 26 20.63 11.84 -16.65
N LEU A 27 19.92 12.96 -16.54
CA LEU A 27 20.41 14.27 -16.99
C LEU A 27 21.63 14.72 -16.17
N GLY A 28 21.64 14.49 -14.87
CA GLY A 28 22.79 14.74 -14.01
C GLY A 28 24.03 13.95 -14.45
N ALA A 29 23.86 12.67 -14.70
CA ALA A 29 24.93 11.80 -15.18
C ALA A 29 25.44 12.23 -16.57
N ALA A 30 24.54 12.54 -17.51
CA ALA A 30 24.92 13.05 -18.84
C ALA A 30 25.72 14.35 -18.70
N THR A 31 25.28 15.29 -17.86
CA THR A 31 26.01 16.54 -17.64
C THR A 31 27.43 16.29 -17.11
N ILE A 32 27.61 15.39 -16.16
CA ILE A 32 28.91 15.01 -15.59
C ILE A 32 29.81 14.38 -16.68
N ILE A 33 29.26 13.45 -17.47
CA ILE A 33 29.98 12.79 -18.56
C ILE A 33 30.38 13.79 -19.65
N GLY A 34 29.47 14.69 -20.03
CA GLY A 34 29.72 15.72 -21.03
C GLY A 34 30.87 16.67 -20.63
N ILE A 35 30.80 17.20 -19.40
CA ILE A 35 31.84 18.07 -18.88
C ILE A 35 33.17 17.30 -18.71
N GLY A 36 33.11 16.14 -18.08
CA GLY A 36 34.29 15.32 -17.86
C GLY A 36 34.93 14.83 -19.16
N GLY A 37 34.10 14.40 -20.11
CA GLY A 37 34.55 13.98 -21.44
C GLY A 37 35.19 15.12 -22.24
N ALA A 38 34.58 16.30 -22.24
CA ALA A 38 35.16 17.47 -22.94
C ALA A 38 36.52 17.86 -22.35
N THR A 39 36.65 17.87 -21.01
CA THR A 39 37.94 18.14 -20.35
C THR A 39 38.98 17.06 -20.66
N LEU A 40 38.60 15.80 -20.63
CA LEU A 40 39.48 14.69 -20.97
C LEU A 40 39.95 14.74 -22.43
N ILE A 41 39.02 14.97 -23.37
CA ILE A 41 39.34 15.14 -24.80
C ILE A 41 40.35 16.24 -24.98
N SER A 42 40.14 17.42 -24.38
CA SER A 42 41.06 18.54 -24.46
C SER A 42 42.44 18.24 -23.90
N ASP A 43 42.50 17.53 -22.78
CA ASP A 43 43.79 17.12 -22.14
C ASP A 43 44.52 16.09 -22.97
N VAL A 44 43.86 15.08 -23.51
CA VAL A 44 44.43 14.04 -24.37
C VAL A 44 44.96 14.65 -25.65
N VAL A 45 44.18 15.49 -26.34
CA VAL A 45 44.62 16.21 -27.55
C VAL A 45 45.86 17.05 -27.24
N ARG A 46 45.83 17.80 -26.14
CA ARG A 46 46.97 18.60 -25.71
C ARG A 46 48.24 17.75 -25.48
N ARG A 47 48.16 16.68 -24.70
CA ARG A 47 49.34 15.82 -24.37
C ARG A 47 49.88 15.13 -25.60
N THR A 48 49.00 14.66 -26.50
CA THR A 48 49.42 13.97 -27.72
C THR A 48 50.21 14.91 -28.64
N ASN A 49 49.68 16.11 -28.90
CA ASN A 49 50.31 17.07 -29.73
C ASN A 49 51.60 17.65 -29.06
N ASP A 50 51.62 17.90 -27.75
CA ASP A 50 52.84 18.30 -27.03
C ASP A 50 53.92 17.24 -27.13
N ARG A 51 53.57 15.94 -27.17
CA ARG A 51 54.53 14.85 -27.39
C ARG A 51 55.13 14.93 -28.82
N VAL A 52 54.30 15.12 -29.81
CA VAL A 52 54.75 15.26 -31.21
C VAL A 52 55.66 16.48 -31.37
N LEU A 53 55.24 17.65 -30.85
CA LEU A 53 56.00 18.89 -30.89
C LEU A 53 57.34 18.76 -30.13
N GLY A 54 57.35 18.06 -28.99
CA GLY A 54 58.54 17.73 -28.22
C GLY A 54 59.51 16.81 -28.98
N GLY A 55 58.95 15.83 -29.70
CA GLY A 55 59.73 14.95 -30.58
C GLY A 55 60.42 15.70 -31.70
N ALA A 56 59.68 16.61 -32.34
CA ALA A 56 60.23 17.50 -33.39
C ALA A 56 61.33 18.44 -32.84
N LEU A 57 61.08 19.02 -31.65
CA LEU A 57 62.10 19.80 -30.96
C LEU A 57 63.37 19.01 -30.68
N GLY A 58 63.22 17.76 -30.17
CA GLY A 58 64.34 16.85 -29.91
C GLY A 58 65.13 16.53 -31.18
N ALA A 59 64.44 16.16 -32.26
CA ALA A 59 65.04 15.88 -33.55
C ALA A 59 65.89 17.05 -34.08
N ILE A 60 65.35 18.28 -34.02
CA ILE A 60 66.06 19.48 -34.41
C ILE A 60 67.21 19.75 -33.45
N ALA A 61 67.01 19.54 -32.16
CA ALA A 61 68.09 19.77 -31.19
C ALA A 61 69.27 18.82 -31.35
N GLU A 62 69.09 17.62 -31.85
CA GLU A 62 70.15 16.65 -32.14
C GLU A 62 70.99 17.03 -33.39
N THR A 63 70.43 17.80 -34.30
CA THR A 63 71.13 18.24 -35.53
C THR A 63 72.07 19.46 -35.35
N VAL A 64 71.97 20.09 -34.16
CA VAL A 64 72.83 21.23 -33.83
C VAL A 64 74.21 20.73 -33.37
N GLN A 65 75.23 20.96 -34.15
CA GLN A 65 76.63 20.53 -33.92
C GLN A 65 77.59 21.72 -33.84
N VAL A 66 78.77 21.49 -33.30
CA VAL A 66 79.86 22.50 -33.25
C VAL A 66 81.00 22.04 -34.16
N GLU A 67 81.17 22.74 -35.28
CA GLU A 67 82.28 22.53 -36.15
C GLU A 67 83.25 23.74 -36.11
N ARG A 68 84.52 23.52 -35.89
CA ARG A 68 85.61 24.52 -35.83
C ARG A 68 85.31 25.74 -34.91
N GLY A 69 84.46 25.55 -33.86
CA GLY A 69 84.10 26.60 -32.90
C GLY A 69 82.91 27.44 -33.29
N GLU A 70 82.27 27.14 -34.38
CA GLU A 70 81.04 27.71 -34.81
C GLU A 70 79.89 26.68 -34.71
N VAL A 71 78.63 27.17 -34.41
CA VAL A 71 77.47 26.29 -34.38
C VAL A 71 76.98 26.10 -35.82
N THR A 72 77.05 24.87 -36.28
CA THR A 72 76.54 24.43 -37.56
C THR A 72 75.27 23.65 -37.40
N LEU A 73 74.38 23.78 -38.37
CA LEU A 73 73.11 23.12 -38.36
C LEU A 73 72.93 22.33 -39.67
N ASP A 74 72.89 21.03 -39.52
CA ASP A 74 72.50 20.13 -40.61
C ASP A 74 71.04 19.67 -40.40
N LEU A 75 70.11 20.41 -40.94
CA LEU A 75 68.65 20.13 -40.82
C LEU A 75 68.28 19.05 -41.85
N PRO A 76 68.06 17.81 -41.45
CA PRO A 76 67.62 16.77 -42.37
C PRO A 76 66.19 17.08 -42.84
N PRO A 77 65.85 16.82 -44.11
CA PRO A 77 64.47 16.96 -44.61
C PRO A 77 63.41 16.23 -43.81
N ALA A 78 63.82 15.14 -43.18
CA ALA A 78 62.91 14.36 -42.29
C ALA A 78 62.47 15.12 -41.03
N ALA A 79 63.27 16.05 -40.50
CA ALA A 79 62.88 16.90 -39.38
C ALA A 79 61.74 17.87 -39.74
N PHE A 80 61.74 18.33 -40.97
CA PHE A 80 60.62 19.14 -41.49
C PHE A 80 59.43 18.28 -41.87
N GLY A 81 59.60 17.09 -42.40
CA GLY A 81 58.51 16.18 -42.72
C GLY A 81 57.72 15.70 -41.50
N MET A 82 58.36 15.64 -40.30
CA MET A 82 57.62 15.45 -39.06
C MET A 82 56.76 16.63 -38.64
N LEU A 83 57.08 17.81 -39.16
CA LEU A 83 56.39 19.07 -38.88
C LEU A 83 55.39 19.47 -39.98
N GLU A 84 55.63 19.02 -41.22
CA GLU A 84 54.67 19.09 -42.34
C GLU A 84 53.61 18.01 -42.21
N ASN A 85 52.91 18.02 -41.12
CA ASN A 85 51.69 17.17 -41.05
C ASN A 85 50.60 17.85 -41.89
N SER A 86 50.13 17.20 -42.93
CA SER A 86 49.36 17.60 -44.08
C SER A 86 48.06 18.33 -43.82
N GLU A 87 47.74 18.74 -42.62
CA GLU A 87 46.44 19.31 -42.27
C GLU A 87 46.51 20.64 -41.47
N ARG A 88 46.85 21.74 -42.16
CA ARG A 88 46.54 23.13 -41.79
C ARG A 88 47.26 23.80 -40.62
N ASP A 89 48.15 23.15 -39.86
CA ASP A 89 48.95 23.86 -38.85
C ASP A 89 50.27 24.37 -39.46
N ASN A 90 50.53 25.64 -39.27
CA ASN A 90 51.81 26.23 -39.64
C ASN A 90 52.86 25.96 -38.56
N VAL A 91 54.01 25.48 -38.99
CA VAL A 91 55.14 25.20 -38.07
C VAL A 91 56.19 26.30 -38.26
N TYR A 92 56.65 26.81 -37.15
CA TYR A 92 57.68 27.85 -37.09
C TYR A 92 58.81 27.33 -36.21
N TYR A 93 60.06 27.68 -36.56
CA TYR A 93 61.19 27.33 -35.70
C TYR A 93 62.13 28.56 -35.58
N ARG A 94 62.93 28.58 -34.52
CA ARG A 94 63.95 29.56 -34.25
C ARG A 94 65.08 28.88 -33.48
N ILE A 95 66.29 29.08 -33.98
CA ILE A 95 67.53 28.64 -33.32
C ILE A 95 68.41 29.87 -33.15
N ALA A 96 68.83 30.10 -31.90
CA ALA A 96 69.63 31.26 -31.55
C ALA A 96 70.75 30.86 -30.60
N VAL A 97 71.93 31.49 -30.74
CA VAL A 97 73.08 31.36 -29.89
C VAL A 97 73.24 32.63 -29.06
N GLY A 98 72.90 32.58 -27.78
CA GLY A 98 72.75 33.78 -26.96
C GLY A 98 71.66 34.72 -27.50
N ALA A 99 72.06 35.93 -27.95
CA ALA A 99 71.13 36.89 -28.56
C ALA A 99 71.12 36.82 -30.10
N GLU A 100 72.03 36.11 -30.71
CA GLU A 100 72.24 36.06 -32.17
C GLU A 100 71.35 34.92 -32.79
N LEU A 101 70.59 35.31 -33.83
CA LEU A 101 69.76 34.38 -34.58
C LEU A 101 70.66 33.56 -35.51
N LEU A 102 70.68 32.20 -35.34
CA LEU A 102 71.35 31.34 -36.26
C LEU A 102 70.51 31.06 -37.52
N THR A 103 69.27 30.68 -37.30
CA THR A 103 68.33 30.39 -38.39
C THR A 103 66.90 30.41 -37.89
N GLY A 104 65.91 30.52 -38.82
CA GLY A 104 64.50 30.49 -38.55
C GLY A 104 63.81 31.87 -38.49
N TYR A 105 62.69 31.93 -37.77
CA TYR A 105 61.86 33.13 -37.73
C TYR A 105 62.32 34.09 -36.62
N ALA A 106 62.91 35.23 -37.00
CA ALA A 106 63.43 36.23 -36.06
C ALA A 106 62.35 36.86 -35.16
N ASP A 107 61.17 36.99 -35.69
CA ASP A 107 59.95 37.59 -35.05
C ASP A 107 59.19 36.64 -34.14
N LEU A 108 59.63 35.36 -34.02
CA LEU A 108 59.04 34.41 -33.08
C LEU A 108 59.22 34.93 -31.64
N PRO A 109 58.19 34.83 -30.76
CA PRO A 109 58.27 35.34 -29.40
C PRO A 109 59.47 34.81 -28.66
N ALA A 110 60.36 35.73 -28.23
CA ALA A 110 61.62 35.34 -27.59
C ALA A 110 61.40 34.55 -26.29
N PRO A 111 62.25 33.55 -26.02
CA PRO A 111 62.22 32.83 -24.74
C PRO A 111 62.86 33.72 -23.65
N ASP A 112 62.46 33.44 -22.40
CA ASP A 112 63.19 33.96 -21.24
C ASP A 112 64.24 32.92 -20.77
N PRO A 113 65.52 33.16 -21.10
CA PRO A 113 66.58 32.18 -20.78
C PRO A 113 66.76 31.92 -19.29
N ALA A 114 66.38 32.87 -18.44
CA ALA A 114 66.48 32.76 -16.98
C ALA A 114 65.51 31.70 -16.41
N THR A 115 64.40 31.46 -17.08
CA THR A 115 63.33 30.54 -16.65
C THR A 115 63.49 29.14 -17.25
N MET A 116 64.56 28.89 -18.06
CA MET A 116 64.76 27.63 -18.75
C MET A 116 65.84 26.78 -18.06
N SER A 117 65.51 25.54 -17.75
CA SER A 117 66.51 24.52 -17.34
C SER A 117 67.26 24.01 -18.55
N VAL A 118 68.55 23.64 -18.35
CA VAL A 118 69.37 23.09 -19.41
C VAL A 118 68.86 21.66 -19.76
N ASP A 119 68.74 21.40 -21.05
CA ASP A 119 68.32 20.11 -21.66
C ASP A 119 66.89 19.62 -21.27
N GLN A 120 66.08 20.50 -20.71
CA GLN A 120 64.66 20.19 -20.42
C GLN A 120 63.74 20.92 -21.37
N PRO A 121 62.87 20.20 -22.10
CA PRO A 121 61.90 20.84 -22.98
C PRO A 121 60.82 21.56 -22.14
N ARG A 122 60.49 22.77 -22.50
CA ARG A 122 59.41 23.58 -21.90
C ARG A 122 58.38 23.89 -22.96
N PHE A 123 57.12 23.84 -22.56
CA PHE A 123 55.97 24.14 -23.43
C PHE A 123 55.23 25.37 -22.93
N ARG A 124 55.00 26.35 -23.80
CA ARG A 124 54.22 27.54 -23.48
C ARG A 124 53.28 27.93 -24.60
N PHE A 125 52.21 28.64 -24.26
CA PHE A 125 51.35 29.26 -25.23
C PHE A 125 51.85 30.68 -25.51
N ALA A 126 51.70 31.13 -26.78
CA ALA A 126 52.03 32.47 -27.20
C ALA A 126 51.11 32.91 -28.35
N ARG A 127 51.20 34.15 -28.74
CA ARG A 127 50.57 34.68 -29.95
C ARG A 127 51.65 35.07 -30.95
N TYR A 128 51.45 34.65 -32.20
CA TYR A 128 52.32 34.96 -33.28
C TYR A 128 51.52 35.23 -34.56
N ARG A 129 51.71 36.37 -35.20
CA ARG A 129 50.96 36.81 -36.40
C ARG A 129 49.47 36.67 -36.24
N ASP A 130 48.92 37.17 -35.11
CA ASP A 130 47.52 37.09 -34.70
C ASP A 130 46.94 35.68 -34.47
N GLN A 131 47.76 34.62 -34.60
CA GLN A 131 47.37 33.25 -34.31
C GLN A 131 47.87 32.80 -32.93
N GLY A 132 47.08 32.00 -32.24
CA GLY A 132 47.53 31.30 -31.04
C GLY A 132 48.48 30.14 -31.41
N ILE A 133 49.65 30.12 -30.82
CA ILE A 133 50.66 29.09 -31.08
C ILE A 133 51.04 28.37 -29.80
N ARG A 134 51.48 27.12 -29.93
CA ARG A 134 52.15 26.36 -28.90
C ARG A 134 53.65 26.27 -29.21
N ILE A 135 54.49 26.72 -28.30
CA ILE A 135 55.93 26.73 -28.46
C ILE A 135 56.51 25.65 -27.54
N ALA A 136 57.31 24.77 -28.11
CA ALA A 136 58.26 23.90 -27.38
C ALA A 136 59.65 24.54 -27.51
N GLU A 137 60.33 24.71 -26.42
CA GLU A 137 61.66 25.31 -26.36
C GLU A 137 62.59 24.54 -25.46
N VAL A 138 63.87 24.47 -25.86
CA VAL A 138 64.96 23.85 -25.08
C VAL A 138 66.22 24.74 -25.09
N LYS A 139 66.86 24.79 -23.94
CA LYS A 139 68.13 25.49 -23.77
C LYS A 139 69.24 24.43 -23.71
N ARG A 140 70.22 24.49 -24.61
CA ARG A 140 71.39 23.60 -24.64
C ARG A 140 72.68 24.33 -24.37
N MET A 141 73.56 23.72 -23.64
CA MET A 141 74.95 24.17 -23.49
C MET A 141 75.80 23.24 -24.32
N LEU A 142 76.43 23.80 -25.36
CA LEU A 142 77.31 23.02 -26.27
C LEU A 142 78.74 23.12 -25.84
N PRO A 143 79.57 22.00 -25.98
CA PRO A 143 80.96 22.02 -25.66
C PRO A 143 81.72 23.11 -26.48
N ARG A 144 82.57 23.88 -25.81
CA ARG A 144 83.42 24.96 -26.42
C ARG A 144 82.60 26.24 -26.78
N ILE A 145 81.34 26.36 -26.40
CA ILE A 145 80.57 27.55 -26.61
C ILE A 145 80.01 28.00 -25.24
N GLU A 146 80.41 29.20 -24.80
CA GLU A 146 80.01 29.74 -23.49
C GLU A 146 78.56 30.27 -23.50
N ARG A 147 77.99 30.49 -24.66
CA ARG A 147 76.63 31.02 -24.81
C ARG A 147 75.63 29.90 -24.99
N PRO A 148 74.47 29.96 -24.33
CA PRO A 148 73.43 28.94 -24.49
C PRO A 148 72.84 28.98 -25.90
N VAL A 149 72.61 27.78 -26.48
CA VAL A 149 71.84 27.62 -27.70
C VAL A 149 70.39 27.37 -27.32
N ILE A 150 69.50 28.22 -27.84
CA ILE A 150 68.05 28.09 -27.61
C ILE A 150 67.40 27.65 -28.92
N ILE A 151 66.71 26.54 -28.83
CA ILE A 151 65.92 25.97 -29.93
C ILE A 151 64.48 26.08 -29.61
N GLN A 152 63.68 26.67 -30.49
CA GLN A 152 62.25 26.78 -30.37
C GLN A 152 61.58 26.17 -31.59
N VAL A 153 60.52 25.41 -31.35
CA VAL A 153 59.58 24.92 -32.38
C VAL A 153 58.19 25.32 -31.98
N ALA A 154 57.46 25.89 -32.85
CA ALA A 154 56.08 26.36 -32.59
C ALA A 154 55.13 25.85 -33.67
N GLU A 155 53.91 25.58 -33.24
CA GLU A 155 52.85 25.08 -34.10
C GLU A 155 51.57 25.89 -33.83
N THR A 156 50.75 26.20 -34.84
CA THR A 156 49.43 26.82 -34.66
C THR A 156 48.47 25.86 -33.95
N LEU A 157 47.42 26.44 -33.35
CA LEU A 157 46.47 25.65 -32.54
C LEU A 157 45.19 25.24 -33.30
N ASP A 158 45.15 25.47 -34.62
CA ASP A 158 43.88 25.37 -35.36
C ASP A 158 43.42 23.92 -35.54
N ASN A 159 44.35 23.02 -35.84
CA ASN A 159 44.04 21.60 -35.93
C ASN A 159 43.67 21.01 -34.57
N ARG A 160 44.37 21.41 -33.51
CA ARG A 160 44.06 20.96 -32.11
C ARG A 160 42.68 21.37 -31.70
N LYS A 161 42.24 22.62 -32.00
CA LYS A 161 40.90 23.11 -31.68
C LYS A 161 39.82 22.42 -32.50
N THR A 162 40.09 22.19 -33.78
CA THR A 162 39.16 21.51 -34.69
C THR A 162 38.93 20.08 -34.25
N LEU A 163 40.00 19.33 -33.99
CA LEU A 163 39.91 17.94 -33.55
C LEU A 163 39.18 17.81 -32.18
N ALA A 164 39.59 18.63 -31.21
CA ALA A 164 38.94 18.63 -29.88
C ALA A 164 37.47 19.04 -30.00
N GLY A 165 37.14 20.03 -30.87
CA GLY A 165 35.77 20.44 -31.13
C GLY A 165 34.94 19.35 -31.78
N GLN A 166 35.44 18.66 -32.81
CA GLN A 166 34.74 17.54 -33.46
C GLN A 166 34.46 16.38 -32.49
N LEU A 167 35.46 15.99 -31.70
CA LEU A 167 35.27 14.95 -30.70
C LEU A 167 34.27 15.32 -29.61
N THR A 168 34.31 16.58 -29.17
CA THR A 168 33.36 17.11 -28.19
C THR A 168 31.93 17.16 -28.73
N ILE A 169 31.76 17.63 -29.98
CA ILE A 169 30.43 17.62 -30.64
C ILE A 169 29.93 16.18 -30.81
N ALA A 170 30.78 15.25 -31.25
CA ALA A 170 30.38 13.87 -31.39
C ALA A 170 29.94 13.25 -30.06
N LEU A 171 30.67 13.55 -28.96
CA LEU A 171 30.30 13.14 -27.61
C LEU A 171 28.92 13.68 -27.21
N LEU A 172 28.70 15.00 -27.39
CA LEU A 172 27.42 15.64 -27.02
C LEU A 172 26.26 15.14 -27.87
N LEU A 173 26.46 14.93 -29.17
CA LEU A 173 25.44 14.31 -30.02
C LEU A 173 25.09 12.89 -29.59
N GLY A 174 26.10 12.09 -29.21
CA GLY A 174 25.90 10.76 -28.65
C GLY A 174 25.09 10.79 -27.35
N GLU A 175 25.39 11.74 -26.45
CA GLU A 175 24.64 11.90 -25.19
C GLU A 175 23.20 12.35 -25.44
N VAL A 176 22.97 13.30 -26.30
CA VAL A 176 21.62 13.76 -26.67
C VAL A 176 20.81 12.62 -27.29
N ALA A 177 21.42 11.82 -28.16
CA ALA A 177 20.77 10.65 -28.74
C ALA A 177 20.43 9.61 -27.68
N LEU A 178 21.35 9.32 -26.77
CA LEU A 178 21.15 8.36 -25.67
C LEU A 178 20.00 8.79 -24.75
N VAL A 179 20.00 10.08 -24.32
CA VAL A 179 18.92 10.64 -23.49
C VAL A 179 17.60 10.64 -24.26
N GLY A 180 17.61 10.97 -25.54
CA GLY A 180 16.44 10.93 -26.40
C GLY A 180 15.81 9.55 -26.49
N VAL A 181 16.63 8.52 -26.71
CA VAL A 181 16.19 7.11 -26.72
C VAL A 181 15.65 6.69 -25.35
N ALA A 182 16.32 7.06 -24.27
CA ALA A 182 15.85 6.76 -22.92
C ALA A 182 14.46 7.39 -22.65
N VAL A 183 14.24 8.65 -23.02
CA VAL A 183 12.93 9.32 -22.88
C VAL A 183 11.86 8.64 -23.74
N LEU A 184 12.22 8.28 -24.97
CA LEU A 184 11.30 7.60 -25.89
C LEU A 184 10.83 6.25 -25.36
N LEU A 185 11.74 5.46 -24.77
CA LEU A 185 11.42 4.13 -24.23
C LEU A 185 10.74 4.19 -22.85
N LEU A 186 11.06 5.18 -22.04
CA LEU A 186 10.55 5.30 -20.67
C LEU A 186 9.03 5.53 -20.62
N ARG A 187 8.48 6.32 -21.55
CA ARG A 187 7.03 6.61 -21.60
C ARG A 187 6.17 5.37 -21.84
N PRO A 188 6.41 4.53 -22.86
CA PRO A 188 5.64 3.30 -23.07
C PRO A 188 5.89 2.27 -21.95
N ALA A 189 7.12 2.15 -21.45
CA ALA A 189 7.48 1.25 -20.36
C ALA A 189 6.68 1.56 -19.09
N LEU A 190 6.62 2.82 -18.66
CA LEU A 190 5.79 3.28 -17.54
C LEU A 190 4.29 3.06 -17.79
N GLY A 191 3.84 3.31 -19.02
CA GLY A 191 2.46 3.06 -19.41
C GLY A 191 2.07 1.59 -19.28
N TRP A 192 2.94 0.70 -19.70
CA TRP A 192 2.74 -0.75 -19.60
C TRP A 192 2.80 -1.25 -18.16
N SER A 193 3.80 -0.82 -17.39
CA SER A 193 3.98 -1.18 -15.97
C SER A 193 2.80 -0.72 -15.08
N LEU A 194 2.15 0.40 -15.39
CA LEU A 194 1.02 0.94 -14.61
C LEU A 194 -0.36 0.46 -15.11
N ARG A 195 -0.43 -0.33 -16.20
CA ARG A 195 -1.70 -0.88 -16.72
C ARG A 195 -2.49 -1.70 -15.70
N PRO A 196 -1.86 -2.58 -14.89
CA PRO A 196 -2.59 -3.37 -13.87
C PRO A 196 -3.29 -2.47 -12.84
N LEU A 197 -2.63 -1.42 -12.38
CA LEU A 197 -3.22 -0.44 -11.47
C LEU A 197 -4.41 0.30 -12.09
N ALA A 198 -4.30 0.66 -13.37
CA ALA A 198 -5.38 1.31 -14.09
C ALA A 198 -6.59 0.37 -14.34
N ARG A 199 -6.35 -0.97 -14.46
CA ARG A 199 -7.42 -1.97 -14.53
C ARG A 199 -8.13 -2.10 -13.18
N LEU A 200 -7.36 -2.26 -12.10
CA LEU A 200 -7.89 -2.34 -10.74
C LEU A 200 -8.77 -1.12 -10.41
N ARG A 201 -8.28 0.08 -10.71
CA ARG A 201 -9.07 1.31 -10.53
C ARG A 201 -10.39 1.26 -11.29
N ARG A 202 -10.37 0.86 -12.57
CA ARG A 202 -11.59 0.76 -13.39
C ARG A 202 -12.58 -0.29 -12.89
N SER A 203 -12.08 -1.44 -12.38
CA SER A 203 -12.93 -2.46 -11.76
C SER A 203 -13.66 -1.91 -10.52
N VAL A 204 -13.00 -1.08 -9.73
CA VAL A 204 -13.61 -0.43 -8.57
C VAL A 204 -14.60 0.67 -9.01
N GLU A 205 -14.22 1.54 -9.95
CA GLU A 205 -15.08 2.63 -10.46
C GLU A 205 -16.35 2.10 -11.15
N ALA A 206 -16.25 0.97 -11.86
CA ALA A 206 -17.40 0.36 -12.55
C ALA A 206 -18.49 -0.11 -11.57
N ARG A 207 -18.14 -0.44 -10.33
CA ARG A 207 -19.07 -0.87 -9.29
C ARG A 207 -19.86 0.27 -8.65
N ASP A 208 -19.22 1.46 -8.55
CA ASP A 208 -19.87 2.65 -7.99
C ASP A 208 -21.05 3.14 -8.86
N SER A 209 -21.00 2.84 -10.16
CA SER A 209 -22.05 3.21 -11.12
C SER A 209 -23.21 2.21 -11.24
N SER A 210 -23.14 1.06 -10.57
CA SER A 210 -24.19 0.03 -10.64
C SER A 210 -25.35 0.35 -9.72
N ALA A 211 -26.58 0.23 -10.23
CA ALA A 211 -27.81 0.43 -9.44
C ALA A 211 -27.99 -0.61 -8.31
N ARG A 212 -27.20 -1.70 -8.33
CA ARG A 212 -27.14 -2.72 -7.29
C ARG A 212 -25.69 -2.89 -6.85
N PRO A 213 -25.40 -2.91 -5.54
CA PRO A 213 -24.04 -3.18 -5.04
C PRO A 213 -23.55 -4.53 -5.55
N ASP A 214 -22.41 -4.52 -6.22
CA ASP A 214 -21.71 -5.73 -6.68
C ASP A 214 -20.55 -6.02 -5.74
N PHE A 215 -20.66 -7.08 -4.96
CA PHE A 215 -19.66 -7.52 -3.98
C PHE A 215 -18.82 -8.70 -4.47
N SER A 216 -18.91 -9.08 -5.77
CA SER A 216 -18.08 -10.15 -6.33
C SER A 216 -16.59 -9.82 -6.21
N PRO A 217 -15.68 -10.81 -6.18
CA PRO A 217 -14.24 -10.56 -6.17
C PRO A 217 -13.79 -9.68 -7.35
N LEU A 218 -12.70 -8.92 -7.17
CA LEU A 218 -12.16 -8.05 -8.21
C LEU A 218 -11.61 -8.89 -9.37
N ASP A 219 -12.21 -8.79 -10.55
CA ASP A 219 -11.63 -9.32 -11.79
C ASP A 219 -10.56 -8.35 -12.31
N ALA A 220 -9.37 -8.42 -11.73
CA ALA A 220 -8.25 -7.58 -12.12
C ALA A 220 -7.27 -8.29 -13.09
N GLY A 221 -7.56 -9.57 -13.45
CA GLY A 221 -6.64 -10.41 -14.24
C GLY A 221 -5.31 -10.68 -13.52
N PRO A 222 -4.24 -11.05 -14.23
CA PRO A 222 -2.94 -11.29 -13.62
C PRO A 222 -2.36 -9.99 -13.05
N LEU A 223 -2.21 -9.95 -11.72
CA LEU A 223 -1.63 -8.84 -10.98
C LEU A 223 -0.17 -9.10 -10.63
N PRO A 224 0.70 -8.06 -10.65
CA PRO A 224 2.01 -8.10 -10.03
C PRO A 224 1.94 -8.50 -8.55
N ASN A 225 3.00 -9.12 -8.04
CA ASN A 225 3.06 -9.58 -6.65
C ASN A 225 2.82 -8.47 -5.63
N GLU A 226 3.25 -7.25 -5.94
CA GLU A 226 3.11 -6.05 -5.10
C GLU A 226 1.66 -5.57 -4.97
N LEU A 227 0.80 -5.88 -5.94
CA LEU A 227 -0.61 -5.48 -5.94
C LEU A 227 -1.56 -6.58 -5.43
N ARG A 228 -1.11 -7.84 -5.38
CA ARG A 228 -1.92 -8.96 -4.87
C ARG A 228 -2.43 -8.76 -3.44
N PRO A 229 -1.60 -8.33 -2.45
CA PRO A 229 -2.09 -8.13 -1.09
C PRO A 229 -3.21 -7.08 -1.01
N LEU A 230 -3.11 -6.02 -1.83
CA LEU A 230 -4.13 -4.97 -1.90
C LEU A 230 -5.44 -5.50 -2.47
N ALA A 231 -5.38 -6.27 -3.56
CA ALA A 231 -6.58 -6.89 -4.17
C ALA A 231 -7.24 -7.87 -3.19
N THR A 232 -6.46 -8.74 -2.53
CA THR A 232 -6.97 -9.69 -1.52
C THR A 232 -7.63 -8.98 -0.33
N ALA A 233 -7.02 -7.90 0.17
CA ALA A 233 -7.60 -7.12 1.26
C ALA A 233 -8.93 -6.48 0.84
N PHE A 234 -9.02 -6.01 -0.39
CA PHE A 234 -10.25 -5.42 -0.94
C PHE A 234 -11.34 -6.48 -1.13
N ASP A 235 -11.00 -7.65 -1.69
CA ASP A 235 -11.93 -8.78 -1.83
C ASP A 235 -12.47 -9.24 -0.48
N HIS A 236 -11.63 -9.27 0.55
CA HIS A 236 -12.06 -9.59 1.91
C HIS A 236 -13.05 -8.55 2.46
N LEU A 237 -12.83 -7.25 2.22
CA LEU A 237 -13.76 -6.20 2.59
C LEU A 237 -15.10 -6.32 1.85
N LEU A 238 -15.06 -6.63 0.54
CA LEU A 238 -16.27 -6.87 -0.26
C LEU A 238 -17.08 -8.05 0.28
N ALA A 239 -16.41 -9.16 0.62
CA ALA A 239 -17.06 -10.33 1.21
C ALA A 239 -17.68 -10.03 2.58
N GLN A 240 -17.05 -9.19 3.41
CA GLN A 240 -17.63 -8.73 4.67
C GLN A 240 -18.87 -7.86 4.45
N LEU A 241 -18.81 -6.94 3.47
CA LEU A 241 -19.94 -6.10 3.10
C LEU A 241 -21.12 -6.91 2.54
N ASP A 242 -20.84 -7.92 1.70
CA ASP A 242 -21.88 -8.82 1.18
C ASP A 242 -22.58 -9.57 2.32
N LYS A 243 -21.78 -10.13 3.23
CA LYS A 243 -22.31 -10.83 4.42
C LYS A 243 -23.18 -9.92 5.28
N ALA A 244 -22.72 -8.69 5.54
CA ALA A 244 -23.45 -7.72 6.36
C ALA A 244 -24.75 -7.26 5.67
N THR A 245 -24.69 -6.88 4.40
CA THR A 245 -25.88 -6.42 3.65
C THR A 245 -26.88 -7.54 3.39
N GLY A 246 -26.38 -8.75 3.11
CA GLY A 246 -27.21 -9.96 2.97
C GLY A 246 -27.96 -10.29 4.26
N GLY A 247 -27.32 -10.12 5.42
CA GLY A 247 -27.95 -10.26 6.73
C GLY A 247 -29.12 -9.26 6.92
N VAL A 248 -28.88 -7.99 6.66
CA VAL A 248 -29.90 -6.94 6.78
C VAL A 248 -31.09 -7.16 5.82
N ARG A 249 -30.82 -7.53 4.56
CA ARG A 249 -31.87 -7.82 3.59
C ARG A 249 -32.78 -8.98 4.02
N ARG A 250 -32.17 -10.10 4.47
CA ARG A 250 -32.96 -11.24 4.97
C ARG A 250 -33.77 -10.85 6.18
N PHE A 251 -33.15 -10.18 7.17
CA PHE A 251 -33.85 -9.69 8.36
C PHE A 251 -35.06 -8.82 8.01
N THR A 252 -34.90 -7.83 7.10
CA THR A 252 -35.96 -6.93 6.68
C THR A 252 -37.11 -7.67 5.95
N ALA A 253 -36.76 -8.62 5.08
CA ALA A 253 -37.74 -9.44 4.37
C ALA A 253 -38.55 -10.29 5.35
N ASP A 254 -37.87 -11.00 6.25
CA ASP A 254 -38.50 -11.89 7.23
C ASP A 254 -39.37 -11.11 8.22
N ALA A 255 -38.87 -9.98 8.75
CA ALA A 255 -39.64 -9.09 9.61
C ALA A 255 -40.92 -8.59 8.92
N SER A 256 -40.83 -8.20 7.64
CA SER A 256 -41.97 -7.72 6.85
C SER A 256 -43.00 -8.81 6.66
N HIS A 257 -42.61 -10.04 6.40
CA HIS A 257 -43.51 -11.18 6.28
C HIS A 257 -44.21 -11.49 7.61
N GLN A 258 -43.47 -11.50 8.72
CA GLN A 258 -44.03 -11.81 10.05
C GLN A 258 -44.95 -10.69 10.60
N MET A 259 -44.72 -9.44 10.21
CA MET A 259 -45.63 -8.33 10.55
C MET A 259 -46.90 -8.35 9.73
N ARG A 260 -46.86 -8.77 8.47
CA ARG A 260 -48.05 -8.74 7.58
C ARG A 260 -49.16 -9.63 8.08
N THR A 261 -48.87 -10.81 8.63
CA THR A 261 -49.88 -11.76 9.10
C THR A 261 -50.73 -11.21 10.25
N PRO A 262 -50.19 -10.76 11.41
CA PRO A 262 -51.02 -10.19 12.48
C PRO A 262 -51.72 -8.91 12.08
N LEU A 263 -51.10 -8.06 11.22
CA LEU A 263 -51.75 -6.85 10.69
C LEU A 263 -52.96 -7.22 9.83
N SER A 264 -52.90 -8.31 9.04
CA SER A 264 -54.03 -8.75 8.24
C SER A 264 -55.17 -9.27 9.13
N VAL A 265 -54.86 -10.02 10.17
CA VAL A 265 -55.85 -10.46 11.17
C VAL A 265 -56.48 -9.26 11.85
N LEU A 266 -55.66 -8.33 12.33
CA LEU A 266 -56.11 -7.11 13.00
C LEU A 266 -57.06 -6.29 12.11
N LYS A 267 -56.80 -6.14 10.83
CA LYS A 267 -57.63 -5.47 9.86
C LYS A 267 -59.00 -6.14 9.72
N VAL A 268 -59.07 -7.46 9.64
CA VAL A 268 -60.32 -8.23 9.56
C VAL A 268 -61.13 -8.11 10.86
N GLN A 269 -60.48 -8.24 12.01
CA GLN A 269 -61.15 -8.18 13.31
C GLN A 269 -61.71 -6.79 13.62
N VAL A 270 -60.98 -5.73 13.22
CA VAL A 270 -61.50 -4.34 13.33
C VAL A 270 -62.80 -4.17 12.50
N GLU A 271 -62.88 -4.76 11.32
CA GLU A 271 -64.08 -4.69 10.49
C GLU A 271 -65.26 -5.48 11.09
N LEU A 272 -64.95 -6.65 11.70
CA LEU A 272 -65.94 -7.44 12.42
C LEU A 272 -66.43 -6.72 13.69
N ALA A 273 -65.53 -6.09 14.45
CA ALA A 273 -65.90 -5.28 15.61
C ALA A 273 -66.82 -4.10 15.23
N ARG A 274 -66.54 -3.43 14.10
CA ARG A 274 -67.41 -2.37 13.55
C ARG A 274 -68.83 -2.85 13.20
N ARG A 275 -68.97 -4.15 12.91
CA ARG A 275 -70.27 -4.79 12.63
C ARG A 275 -70.96 -5.33 13.89
N GLY A 276 -70.40 -5.06 15.09
CA GLY A 276 -71.01 -5.39 16.37
C GLY A 276 -70.61 -6.73 16.98
N SER A 277 -69.50 -7.37 16.49
CA SER A 277 -68.97 -8.57 17.07
C SER A 277 -68.15 -8.26 18.33
N SER A 278 -68.59 -8.63 19.49
CA SER A 278 -67.86 -8.47 20.76
C SER A 278 -66.65 -9.36 20.85
N ALA A 279 -66.67 -10.54 20.29
CA ALA A 279 -65.52 -11.48 20.26
C ALA A 279 -64.34 -10.92 19.43
N ALA A 280 -64.61 -10.00 18.47
CA ALA A 280 -63.59 -9.38 17.67
C ALA A 280 -62.70 -8.44 18.48
N LEU A 281 -63.15 -7.91 19.61
CA LEU A 281 -62.31 -7.06 20.50
C LEU A 281 -61.23 -7.83 21.20
N ASP A 282 -61.54 -9.03 21.66
CA ASP A 282 -60.55 -9.95 22.31
C ASP A 282 -59.47 -10.39 21.30
N GLU A 283 -59.91 -10.73 20.08
CA GLU A 283 -58.99 -11.05 18.97
C GLU A 283 -58.10 -9.89 18.56
N ILE A 284 -58.57 -8.65 18.62
CA ILE A 284 -57.77 -7.44 18.39
C ILE A 284 -56.73 -7.30 19.49
N ALA A 285 -57.10 -7.46 20.76
CA ALA A 285 -56.19 -7.39 21.90
C ALA A 285 -55.07 -8.45 21.76
N ASP A 286 -55.42 -9.66 21.41
CA ASP A 286 -54.45 -10.72 21.17
C ASP A 286 -53.51 -10.45 19.99
N ALA A 287 -54.03 -9.93 18.89
CA ALA A 287 -53.22 -9.57 17.72
C ALA A 287 -52.25 -8.41 18.04
N VAL A 288 -52.65 -7.43 18.84
CA VAL A 288 -51.77 -6.34 19.32
C VAL A 288 -50.65 -6.90 20.20
N GLN A 289 -50.96 -7.76 21.17
CA GLN A 289 -49.97 -8.37 22.02
C GLN A 289 -48.98 -9.24 21.24
N ARG A 290 -49.43 -9.94 20.20
CA ARG A 290 -48.54 -10.70 19.29
C ARG A 290 -47.59 -9.74 18.53
N LEU A 291 -48.04 -8.62 18.03
CA LEU A 291 -47.25 -7.60 17.36
C LEU A 291 -46.24 -6.97 18.32
N GLU A 292 -46.64 -6.61 19.53
CA GLU A 292 -45.74 -6.04 20.55
C GLU A 292 -44.60 -7.00 20.90
N ARG A 293 -44.93 -8.29 21.11
CA ARG A 293 -43.91 -9.34 21.34
C ARG A 293 -42.97 -9.48 20.14
N LEU A 294 -43.50 -9.50 18.91
CA LEU A 294 -42.69 -9.60 17.72
C LEU A 294 -41.69 -8.42 17.59
N VAL A 295 -42.18 -7.19 17.79
CA VAL A 295 -41.33 -5.97 17.76
C VAL A 295 -40.23 -6.04 18.82
N THR A 296 -40.57 -6.44 20.05
CA THR A 296 -39.61 -6.57 21.15
C THR A 296 -38.54 -7.60 20.82
N GLN A 297 -38.91 -8.74 20.24
CA GLN A 297 -37.98 -9.79 19.85
C GLN A 297 -37.10 -9.39 18.65
N LEU A 298 -37.64 -8.64 17.68
CA LEU A 298 -36.86 -8.10 16.57
C LEU A 298 -35.82 -7.08 17.08
N LEU A 299 -36.20 -6.22 18.03
CA LEU A 299 -35.26 -5.30 18.66
C LEU A 299 -34.17 -6.01 19.48
N ALA A 300 -34.53 -7.08 20.21
CA ALA A 300 -33.57 -7.90 20.95
C ALA A 300 -32.59 -8.59 19.99
N LEU A 301 -33.09 -9.16 18.88
CA LEU A 301 -32.28 -9.77 17.84
C LEU A 301 -31.34 -8.74 17.18
N ALA A 302 -31.85 -7.56 16.81
CA ALA A 302 -31.05 -6.48 16.25
C ALA A 302 -29.90 -6.08 17.19
N ARG A 303 -30.19 -5.89 18.48
CA ARG A 303 -29.15 -5.62 19.50
C ARG A 303 -28.13 -6.74 19.64
N ALA A 304 -28.58 -8.00 19.56
CA ALA A 304 -27.70 -9.16 19.63
C ALA A 304 -26.80 -9.31 18.38
N GLU A 305 -27.18 -8.71 17.23
CA GLU A 305 -26.47 -8.78 15.95
C GLU A 305 -25.69 -7.51 15.58
N GLU A 306 -25.93 -6.39 16.26
CA GLU A 306 -25.17 -5.16 16.00
C GLU A 306 -23.66 -5.37 16.21
N GLY A 307 -22.91 -5.40 15.10
CA GLY A 307 -21.46 -5.57 15.07
C GLY A 307 -20.65 -4.32 15.43
N GLY A 308 -21.24 -3.35 16.14
CA GLY A 308 -20.56 -2.17 16.67
C GLY A 308 -19.58 -2.51 17.79
N VAL A 309 -18.82 -1.52 18.25
CA VAL A 309 -17.97 -1.65 19.43
C VAL A 309 -18.85 -2.10 20.58
N SER A 310 -18.77 -3.41 20.90
CA SER A 310 -19.48 -3.96 22.07
C SER A 310 -19.02 -3.20 23.30
N PRO A 311 -19.94 -2.77 24.17
CA PRO A 311 -19.52 -2.28 25.48
C PRO A 311 -18.63 -3.32 26.15
N PRO A 312 -17.67 -2.91 26.98
CA PRO A 312 -16.78 -3.85 27.64
C PRO A 312 -17.58 -4.90 28.42
N LEU A 313 -17.10 -6.15 28.37
CA LEU A 313 -17.66 -7.20 29.18
C LEU A 313 -17.50 -6.83 30.66
N GLU A 314 -18.52 -7.07 31.45
CA GLU A 314 -18.52 -6.81 32.90
C GLU A 314 -18.70 -8.13 33.69
N ALA A 315 -18.30 -8.13 34.94
CA ALA A 315 -18.52 -9.27 35.82
C ALA A 315 -20.02 -9.36 36.17
N VAL A 316 -20.71 -10.33 35.60
CA VAL A 316 -22.16 -10.57 35.77
C VAL A 316 -22.38 -11.82 36.59
N ASP A 317 -23.15 -11.71 37.67
CA ASP A 317 -23.60 -12.88 38.45
C ASP A 317 -24.85 -13.51 37.80
N LEU A 318 -24.69 -14.71 37.25
CA LEU A 318 -25.77 -15.43 36.58
C LEU A 318 -26.94 -15.74 37.53
N LYS A 319 -26.66 -15.95 38.84
CA LYS A 319 -27.70 -16.24 39.85
C LYS A 319 -28.61 -15.03 40.06
N GLU A 320 -28.00 -13.82 40.16
CA GLU A 320 -28.73 -12.56 40.29
C GLU A 320 -29.63 -12.31 39.06
N VAL A 321 -29.10 -12.48 37.85
CA VAL A 321 -29.85 -12.28 36.62
C VAL A 321 -30.97 -13.31 36.48
N SER A 322 -30.70 -14.59 36.75
CA SER A 322 -31.71 -15.65 36.68
C SER A 322 -32.86 -15.39 37.67
N SER A 323 -32.55 -14.99 38.91
CA SER A 323 -33.57 -14.62 39.90
C SER A 323 -34.43 -13.44 39.47
N ALA A 324 -33.82 -12.41 38.87
CA ALA A 324 -34.56 -11.25 38.35
C ALA A 324 -35.49 -11.62 37.21
N VAL A 325 -35.06 -12.50 36.29
CA VAL A 325 -35.88 -13.00 35.19
C VAL A 325 -37.01 -13.85 35.69
N ILE A 326 -36.76 -14.79 36.61
CA ILE A 326 -37.81 -15.64 37.25
C ILE A 326 -38.86 -14.73 37.90
N SER A 327 -38.44 -13.76 38.70
CA SER A 327 -39.38 -12.82 39.36
C SER A 327 -40.25 -12.05 38.36
N ARG A 328 -39.70 -11.72 37.19
CA ARG A 328 -40.44 -11.04 36.12
C ARG A 328 -41.45 -11.97 35.45
N LEU A 329 -41.14 -13.25 35.26
CA LEU A 329 -41.97 -14.21 34.52
C LEU A 329 -42.89 -15.04 35.42
N ILE A 330 -42.82 -14.88 36.74
CA ILE A 330 -43.60 -15.70 37.69
C ILE A 330 -45.12 -15.64 37.43
N ASN A 331 -45.67 -14.46 37.13
CA ASN A 331 -47.09 -14.33 36.87
C ASN A 331 -47.51 -15.05 35.58
N GLN A 332 -46.65 -15.08 34.58
CA GLN A 332 -46.89 -15.81 33.33
C GLN A 332 -46.86 -17.31 33.59
N ALA A 333 -45.95 -17.78 34.41
CA ALA A 333 -45.83 -19.21 34.80
C ALA A 333 -47.05 -19.65 35.59
N ILE A 334 -47.54 -18.83 36.55
CA ILE A 334 -48.75 -19.11 37.32
C ILE A 334 -49.97 -19.22 36.39
N GLN A 335 -50.11 -18.31 35.42
CA GLN A 335 -51.22 -18.38 34.45
C GLN A 335 -51.16 -19.61 33.55
N ALA A 336 -49.96 -20.08 33.25
CA ALA A 336 -49.70 -21.27 32.43
C ALA A 336 -49.78 -22.58 33.26
N ASP A 337 -49.92 -22.50 34.57
CA ASP A 337 -49.87 -23.65 35.52
C ASP A 337 -48.52 -24.40 35.41
N VAL A 338 -47.40 -23.62 35.43
CA VAL A 338 -46.03 -24.13 35.31
C VAL A 338 -45.21 -23.67 36.53
N GLU A 339 -44.49 -24.56 37.16
CA GLU A 339 -43.63 -24.29 38.30
C GLU A 339 -42.28 -23.73 37.80
N LEU A 340 -41.74 -22.63 38.39
CA LEU A 340 -40.44 -22.08 38.11
C LEU A 340 -39.48 -22.35 39.26
N ASN A 341 -38.36 -23.08 38.99
CA ASN A 341 -37.38 -23.44 40.00
C ASN A 341 -35.99 -22.85 39.63
N LEU A 342 -35.24 -22.41 40.66
CA LEU A 342 -33.84 -22.04 40.54
C LEU A 342 -32.99 -23.03 41.39
N ASP A 343 -32.23 -23.84 40.70
CA ASP A 343 -31.30 -24.81 41.31
C ASP A 343 -29.86 -24.24 41.23
N ALA A 344 -29.45 -23.58 42.30
CA ALA A 344 -28.13 -22.98 42.42
C ALA A 344 -27.69 -22.98 43.88
N ASP A 345 -26.47 -23.41 44.14
CA ASP A 345 -25.90 -23.31 45.47
C ASP A 345 -25.68 -21.83 45.93
N GLU A 346 -25.13 -21.64 47.13
CA GLU A 346 -24.93 -20.28 47.66
C GLU A 346 -23.77 -19.50 47.04
N ARG A 347 -23.03 -20.11 46.11
CA ARG A 347 -21.90 -19.48 45.45
C ARG A 347 -22.35 -18.39 44.48
N ARG A 348 -21.40 -17.51 44.13
CA ARG A 348 -21.57 -16.59 43.03
C ARG A 348 -21.11 -17.23 41.71
N TYR A 349 -21.87 -16.98 40.65
CA TYR A 349 -21.58 -17.49 39.32
C TYR A 349 -21.19 -16.34 38.40
N LEU A 350 -19.98 -15.81 38.65
CA LEU A 350 -19.45 -14.62 37.95
C LEU A 350 -18.90 -15.00 36.57
N VAL A 351 -19.40 -14.34 35.53
CA VAL A 351 -18.92 -14.51 34.14
C VAL A 351 -18.64 -13.14 33.55
N GLN A 352 -17.65 -13.08 32.66
CA GLN A 352 -17.41 -11.86 31.86
C GLN A 352 -18.44 -11.81 30.72
N ALA A 353 -19.46 -10.97 30.85
CA ALA A 353 -20.60 -10.92 29.95
C ALA A 353 -21.23 -9.53 29.86
N HIS A 354 -22.17 -9.38 28.97
CA HIS A 354 -23.08 -8.22 28.94
C HIS A 354 -24.35 -8.56 29.71
N ARG A 355 -24.62 -7.89 30.80
CA ARG A 355 -25.80 -8.13 31.67
C ARG A 355 -27.11 -8.17 30.88
N THR A 356 -27.28 -7.26 29.94
CA THR A 356 -28.49 -7.22 29.10
C THR A 356 -28.63 -8.46 28.21
N LEU A 357 -27.54 -8.94 27.60
CA LEU A 357 -27.58 -10.14 26.74
C LEU A 357 -27.81 -11.41 27.55
N VAL A 358 -27.21 -11.50 28.75
CA VAL A 358 -27.48 -12.63 29.68
C VAL A 358 -28.96 -12.60 30.08
N PHE A 359 -29.51 -11.43 30.40
CA PHE A 359 -30.95 -11.31 30.73
C PHE A 359 -31.84 -11.80 29.58
N GLU A 360 -31.54 -11.39 28.33
CA GLU A 360 -32.27 -11.81 27.13
C GLU A 360 -32.16 -13.34 26.90
N ILE A 361 -30.98 -13.96 27.13
CA ILE A 361 -30.80 -15.40 27.06
C ILE A 361 -31.72 -16.12 28.03
N VAL A 362 -31.64 -15.75 29.32
CA VAL A 362 -32.40 -16.40 30.39
C VAL A 362 -33.90 -16.18 30.16
N ALA A 363 -34.32 -14.97 29.80
CA ALA A 363 -35.72 -14.66 29.54
C ALA A 363 -36.31 -15.46 28.36
N ASN A 364 -35.57 -15.57 27.24
CA ASN A 364 -36.04 -16.38 26.10
C ASN A 364 -36.09 -17.88 26.41
N LEU A 365 -35.13 -18.39 27.17
CA LEU A 365 -35.14 -19.82 27.56
C LEU A 365 -36.27 -20.14 28.50
N ILE A 366 -36.53 -19.31 29.54
CA ILE A 366 -37.64 -19.53 30.49
C ILE A 366 -39.00 -19.29 29.78
N ASP A 367 -39.15 -18.27 28.97
CA ASP A 367 -40.41 -18.01 28.21
C ASP A 367 -40.74 -19.21 27.30
N ASN A 368 -39.74 -19.76 26.61
CA ASN A 368 -39.91 -21.00 25.84
C ASN A 368 -40.33 -22.17 26.71
N GLY A 369 -39.65 -22.39 27.85
CA GLY A 369 -39.95 -23.46 28.79
C GLY A 369 -41.38 -23.36 29.34
N ILE A 370 -41.88 -22.16 29.68
CA ILE A 370 -43.26 -21.93 30.12
C ILE A 370 -44.24 -22.23 28.99
N ARG A 371 -43.98 -21.70 27.80
CA ARG A 371 -44.91 -21.73 26.66
C ARG A 371 -45.13 -23.14 26.10
N TYR A 372 -44.07 -23.92 26.01
CA TYR A 372 -44.09 -25.26 25.42
C TYR A 372 -44.22 -26.36 26.46
N ASN A 373 -44.43 -26.02 27.75
CA ASN A 373 -44.64 -26.98 28.79
C ASN A 373 -46.07 -27.51 28.78
N ARG A 374 -46.25 -28.64 29.49
CA ARG A 374 -47.57 -29.17 29.87
C ARG A 374 -48.10 -28.42 31.12
N ARG A 375 -49.38 -28.38 31.34
CA ARG A 375 -49.94 -27.92 32.59
C ARG A 375 -49.51 -28.79 33.76
N GLY A 376 -49.18 -28.18 34.88
CA GLY A 376 -48.60 -28.88 36.04
C GLY A 376 -47.15 -29.35 35.83
N GLY A 377 -46.45 -28.86 34.76
CA GLY A 377 -45.05 -29.10 34.53
C GLY A 377 -44.14 -28.11 35.24
N ALA A 378 -42.82 -28.33 35.15
CA ALA A 378 -41.81 -27.46 35.75
C ALA A 378 -40.79 -26.95 34.73
N VAL A 379 -40.31 -25.74 34.96
CA VAL A 379 -39.11 -25.17 34.30
C VAL A 379 -38.06 -24.92 35.37
N THR A 380 -36.91 -25.56 35.22
CA THR A 380 -35.80 -25.46 36.19
C THR A 380 -34.62 -24.76 35.56
N VAL A 381 -34.16 -23.67 36.16
CA VAL A 381 -32.90 -22.99 35.82
C VAL A 381 -31.82 -23.54 36.75
N SER A 382 -30.82 -24.23 36.23
CA SER A 382 -29.72 -24.82 37.02
C SER A 382 -28.40 -24.09 36.68
N LEU A 383 -27.65 -23.73 37.70
CA LEU A 383 -26.32 -23.15 37.56
C LEU A 383 -25.29 -24.14 38.08
N SER A 384 -24.24 -24.39 37.30
CA SER A 384 -23.15 -25.25 37.72
C SER A 384 -21.79 -24.65 37.36
N HIS A 385 -20.80 -25.00 38.18
CA HIS A 385 -19.40 -24.61 37.95
C HIS A 385 -18.57 -25.90 37.87
N ASP A 386 -18.05 -26.20 36.70
CA ASP A 386 -17.25 -27.38 36.44
C ASP A 386 -16.01 -27.04 35.60
N ALA A 387 -14.84 -27.51 36.03
CA ALA A 387 -13.56 -27.44 35.33
C ALA A 387 -13.23 -26.03 34.78
N GLY A 388 -13.49 -24.97 35.57
CA GLY A 388 -13.22 -23.58 35.14
C GLY A 388 -14.21 -23.06 34.10
N ARG A 389 -15.40 -23.66 34.01
CA ARG A 389 -16.52 -23.19 33.18
C ARG A 389 -17.76 -23.02 34.02
N ILE A 390 -18.54 -22.02 33.73
CA ILE A 390 -19.82 -21.79 34.35
C ILE A 390 -20.89 -22.12 33.31
N SER A 391 -21.84 -22.98 33.66
CA SER A 391 -22.95 -23.31 32.79
C SER A 391 -24.28 -22.91 33.40
N LEU A 392 -25.12 -22.32 32.56
CA LEU A 392 -26.52 -22.02 32.83
C LEU A 392 -27.35 -22.99 32.00
N THR A 393 -28.16 -23.81 32.65
CA THR A 393 -29.03 -24.78 32.01
C THR A 393 -30.47 -24.47 32.34
N VAL A 394 -31.33 -24.41 31.33
CA VAL A 394 -32.77 -24.35 31.48
C VAL A 394 -33.37 -25.67 30.98
N SER A 395 -34.12 -26.33 31.83
CA SER A 395 -34.80 -27.59 31.52
C SER A 395 -36.30 -27.48 31.73
N ASP A 396 -37.09 -28.02 30.82
CA ASP A 396 -38.54 -28.11 30.91
C ASP A 396 -39.05 -29.54 30.81
N ASP A 397 -40.30 -29.78 31.22
CA ASP A 397 -41.01 -31.06 31.14
C ASP A 397 -41.95 -31.15 29.93
N GLY A 398 -41.71 -30.33 28.92
CA GLY A 398 -42.50 -30.26 27.71
C GLY A 398 -42.36 -31.47 26.78
N PRO A 399 -42.85 -31.40 25.55
CA PRO A 399 -42.78 -32.52 24.60
C PRO A 399 -41.37 -32.81 24.08
N GLY A 400 -40.41 -31.93 24.35
CA GLY A 400 -39.05 -32.05 23.82
C GLY A 400 -38.96 -31.57 22.34
N ILE A 401 -37.72 -31.62 21.82
CA ILE A 401 -37.41 -31.28 20.44
C ILE A 401 -36.77 -32.48 19.76
N ALA A 402 -37.36 -32.92 18.64
CA ALA A 402 -36.81 -34.06 17.90
C ALA A 402 -35.36 -33.81 17.45
N PRO A 403 -34.47 -34.81 17.53
CA PRO A 403 -33.04 -34.64 17.23
C PRO A 403 -32.75 -34.08 15.86
N GLU A 404 -33.61 -34.34 14.88
CA GLU A 404 -33.51 -33.82 13.50
C GLU A 404 -33.66 -32.30 13.40
N PHE A 405 -34.21 -31.66 14.44
CA PHE A 405 -34.39 -30.19 14.50
C PHE A 405 -33.38 -29.48 15.39
N HIS A 406 -32.49 -30.18 16.11
CA HIS A 406 -31.57 -29.57 17.07
C HIS A 406 -30.67 -28.49 16.45
N ASP A 407 -30.25 -28.66 15.20
CA ASP A 407 -29.45 -27.65 14.50
C ASP A 407 -30.33 -26.52 13.96
N LYS A 408 -31.58 -26.84 13.59
CA LYS A 408 -32.49 -25.88 12.92
C LYS A 408 -33.24 -24.99 13.89
N VAL A 409 -33.43 -25.41 15.14
CA VAL A 409 -34.16 -24.59 16.13
C VAL A 409 -33.52 -23.25 16.48
N PHE A 410 -32.25 -23.10 16.15
CA PHE A 410 -31.53 -21.83 16.28
C PHE A 410 -31.63 -20.93 15.06
N GLU A 411 -32.21 -21.43 13.94
CA GLU A 411 -32.48 -20.59 12.77
C GLU A 411 -33.64 -19.63 13.05
N ARG A 412 -33.58 -18.45 12.49
CA ARG A 412 -34.63 -17.42 12.67
C ARG A 412 -35.94 -17.90 12.08
N PHE A 413 -37.03 -17.67 12.82
CA PHE A 413 -38.40 -18.05 12.44
C PHE A 413 -38.64 -19.53 12.23
N PHE A 414 -37.67 -20.38 12.56
CA PHE A 414 -37.86 -21.82 12.52
C PHE A 414 -38.83 -22.27 13.62
N ARG A 415 -39.75 -23.17 13.27
CA ARG A 415 -40.73 -23.79 14.18
C ARG A 415 -40.81 -25.28 13.86
N ALA A 416 -40.59 -26.11 14.86
CA ALA A 416 -40.86 -27.54 14.72
C ALA A 416 -42.37 -27.70 14.61
N THR A 417 -42.88 -28.17 13.48
CA THR A 417 -44.29 -28.50 13.27
C THR A 417 -44.64 -29.72 14.09
N GLY A 418 -45.35 -29.50 15.22
CA GLY A 418 -45.89 -30.57 16.06
C GLY A 418 -47.42 -30.44 16.13
N PRO A 419 -48.14 -31.50 16.59
CA PRO A 419 -49.61 -31.54 16.66
C PRO A 419 -50.23 -30.55 17.64
N HIS A 420 -49.44 -29.90 18.47
CA HIS A 420 -49.87 -28.82 19.37
C HIS A 420 -49.31 -27.49 18.89
N GLY A 421 -49.99 -26.85 17.92
CA GLY A 421 -49.63 -25.60 17.32
C GLY A 421 -49.44 -24.43 18.30
N ALA A 422 -48.48 -24.54 19.21
CA ALA A 422 -48.13 -23.49 20.15
C ALA A 422 -47.70 -22.23 19.39
N GLU A 423 -48.34 -21.11 19.68
CA GLU A 423 -48.08 -19.81 19.10
C GLU A 423 -46.72 -19.27 19.47
N GLY A 424 -45.80 -19.13 18.51
CA GLY A 424 -44.45 -18.59 18.73
C GLY A 424 -43.89 -17.89 17.50
N THR A 425 -42.99 -16.95 17.69
CA THR A 425 -42.35 -16.20 16.61
C THR A 425 -41.20 -16.95 15.95
N GLY A 426 -40.63 -17.98 16.60
CA GLY A 426 -39.45 -18.70 16.17
C GLY A 426 -38.15 -17.86 16.28
N LEU A 427 -38.16 -16.81 17.08
CA LEU A 427 -37.00 -15.91 17.28
C LEU A 427 -36.25 -16.18 18.58
N GLY A 428 -36.90 -16.78 19.60
CA GLY A 428 -36.33 -16.90 20.94
C GLY A 428 -34.97 -17.61 20.97
N LEU A 429 -34.86 -18.80 20.35
CA LEU A 429 -33.59 -19.55 20.32
C LEU A 429 -32.56 -18.93 19.38
N ALA A 430 -32.96 -18.24 18.31
CA ALA A 430 -32.07 -17.48 17.49
C ALA A 430 -31.41 -16.29 18.25
N ILE A 431 -32.19 -15.63 19.13
CA ILE A 431 -31.69 -14.60 20.05
C ILE A 431 -30.67 -15.20 21.01
N VAL A 432 -30.98 -16.35 21.62
CA VAL A 432 -30.08 -17.06 22.54
C VAL A 432 -28.75 -17.38 21.85
N GLN A 433 -28.80 -17.95 20.65
CA GLN A 433 -27.59 -18.30 19.89
C GLN A 433 -26.76 -17.05 19.51
N SER A 434 -27.41 -15.98 19.07
CA SER A 434 -26.74 -14.74 18.68
C SER A 434 -26.10 -14.05 19.89
N ALA A 435 -26.83 -13.93 20.99
CA ALA A 435 -26.35 -13.33 22.23
C ALA A 435 -25.18 -14.13 22.86
N ALA A 436 -25.29 -15.44 22.88
CA ALA A 436 -24.24 -16.32 23.38
C ALA A 436 -22.96 -16.22 22.53
N SER A 437 -23.11 -16.29 21.19
CA SER A 437 -21.97 -16.19 20.24
C SER A 437 -21.24 -14.87 20.40
N ARG A 438 -21.95 -13.77 20.66
CA ARG A 438 -21.35 -12.45 20.86
C ARG A 438 -20.50 -12.33 22.13
N MET A 439 -20.81 -13.14 23.13
CA MET A 439 -20.06 -13.22 24.39
C MET A 439 -19.04 -14.38 24.39
N GLY A 440 -18.87 -15.08 23.26
CA GLY A 440 -17.99 -16.26 23.19
C GLY A 440 -18.52 -17.47 23.97
N ALA A 441 -19.79 -17.46 24.39
CA ALA A 441 -20.42 -18.59 25.06
C ALA A 441 -20.93 -19.62 24.04
N ARG A 442 -21.01 -20.88 24.47
CA ARG A 442 -21.49 -22.01 23.64
C ARG A 442 -22.88 -22.43 24.10
N VAL A 443 -23.78 -22.59 23.15
CA VAL A 443 -25.12 -23.14 23.40
C VAL A 443 -25.15 -24.60 23.01
N MET A 444 -25.76 -25.45 23.86
CA MET A 444 -26.02 -26.86 23.62
C MET A 444 -27.47 -27.17 23.89
N ILE A 445 -28.05 -28.06 23.09
CA ILE A 445 -29.41 -28.58 23.27
C ILE A 445 -29.38 -30.08 23.44
N ALA A 446 -30.23 -30.57 24.32
CA ALA A 446 -30.48 -31.99 24.51
C ALA A 446 -31.94 -32.22 24.86
N SER A 447 -32.50 -33.30 24.34
CA SER A 447 -33.85 -33.79 24.70
C SER A 447 -33.72 -35.27 25.07
N PRO A 448 -33.32 -35.57 26.29
CA PRO A 448 -33.02 -36.96 26.71
C PRO A 448 -34.28 -37.80 26.96
N GLY A 449 -35.45 -37.29 26.68
CA GLY A 449 -36.78 -37.90 26.89
C GLY A 449 -37.86 -36.86 26.76
N PRO A 450 -38.97 -36.94 27.49
CA PRO A 450 -39.88 -35.83 27.58
C PRO A 450 -39.18 -34.63 28.20
N GLY A 451 -39.27 -33.47 27.54
CA GLY A 451 -38.64 -32.21 27.95
C GLY A 451 -37.46 -31.78 27.09
N THR A 452 -37.09 -30.51 27.21
CA THR A 452 -35.94 -29.93 26.55
C THR A 452 -34.95 -29.42 27.59
N ARG A 453 -33.66 -29.57 27.30
CA ARG A 453 -32.57 -29.01 28.10
C ARG A 453 -31.67 -28.17 27.21
N ILE A 454 -31.54 -26.86 27.51
CA ILE A 454 -30.66 -25.96 26.80
C ILE A 454 -29.61 -25.46 27.79
N THR A 455 -28.35 -25.67 27.45
CA THR A 455 -27.21 -25.28 28.29
C THR A 455 -26.40 -24.20 27.58
N VAL A 456 -26.13 -23.11 28.27
CA VAL A 456 -25.23 -22.03 27.83
C VAL A 456 -23.97 -22.08 28.68
N ILE A 457 -22.82 -22.30 28.05
CA ILE A 457 -21.52 -22.49 28.69
C ILE A 457 -20.69 -21.24 28.50
N PHE A 458 -20.33 -20.59 29.59
CA PHE A 458 -19.46 -19.43 29.65
C PHE A 458 -18.04 -19.84 30.08
N ALA A 459 -17.02 -19.12 29.60
CA ALA A 459 -15.69 -19.17 30.21
C ALA A 459 -15.77 -18.58 31.61
N ALA A 460 -15.25 -19.29 32.66
CA ALA A 460 -15.15 -18.69 33.97
C ALA A 460 -14.16 -17.52 33.96
N ASP A 461 -14.42 -16.50 34.80
CA ASP A 461 -13.48 -15.42 35.01
C ASP A 461 -12.20 -15.98 35.67
N SER A 462 -11.05 -15.74 35.07
CA SER A 462 -9.74 -16.21 35.53
C SER A 462 -9.24 -15.51 36.81
N GLN A 463 -10.11 -14.74 37.49
CA GLN A 463 -9.79 -13.98 38.70
C GLN A 463 -10.49 -14.51 39.95
N GLN A 464 -10.52 -15.83 40.19
CA GLN A 464 -10.80 -16.41 41.49
C GLN A 464 -9.63 -17.24 42.00
#